data_37eeb293e301da54ec8d52ff1a902c5e
#
_entry.id   37eeb293e301da54ec8d52ff1a902c5e
#
_cell.length_a   1.000
_cell.length_b   1.000
_cell.length_c   1.000
_cell.angle_alpha   90.00
_cell.angle_beta   90.00
_cell.angle_gamma   90.00
#
_symmetry.space_group_name_H-M   'P 1'
#
loop_
_entity.id
_entity.type
_entity.pdbx_description
1 polymer ?
#
loop_
_entity_poly.entity_id
_entity_poly.type
_entity_poly.pdbx_seq_one_letter_code
_entity_poly.pdbx_strand_id
1 'polypeptide(L)'
;DRPGPDRGPIAKGCLCRVRPDTTPDDWRCVECGPTQRQSSGWVPPRETLGVLAESVQGELILKLRTDSRKVPADTLKKRVDSLAAEIEDTTGRKPGKKHRAELKEQAELELLPMAFVKTSTTLVWIDRVNRLLVIDTASASRAEDVVSCLVKTLDGFAVSLVQTQHSPTTAMTGWLHSGEPPACFAV
;
A
#
# COMPACT_ATOMS: atom_id res chain seq x y z
N ASP A 1 13.32 -16.13 39.25
CA ASP A 1 12.94 -14.73 38.95
C ASP A 1 13.86 -14.19 37.86
N ARG A 2 13.45 -14.32 36.59
CA ARG A 2 14.16 -13.71 35.48
C ARG A 2 13.40 -12.43 35.11
N PRO A 3 14.05 -11.25 35.08
CA PRO A 3 13.42 -10.06 34.57
C PRO A 3 13.07 -10.27 33.10
N GLY A 4 11.79 -10.07 32.78
CA GLY A 4 11.30 -10.10 31.38
C GLY A 4 11.94 -8.96 30.58
N PRO A 5 11.98 -9.08 29.24
CA PRO A 5 12.58 -8.09 28.36
C PRO A 5 11.92 -6.74 28.56
N ASP A 6 12.76 -5.75 28.79
CA ASP A 6 12.41 -4.35 28.98
C ASP A 6 11.55 -3.86 27.79
N ARG A 7 10.26 -3.67 28.05
CA ARG A 7 9.30 -3.19 27.06
C ARG A 7 9.39 -1.68 27.03
N GLY A 8 10.26 -1.16 26.18
CA GLY A 8 10.33 0.26 25.90
C GLY A 8 8.94 0.88 25.69
N PRO A 9 8.75 2.16 26.00
CA PRO A 9 7.45 2.81 25.97
C PRO A 9 6.97 2.96 24.53
N ILE A 10 6.16 2.00 24.07
CA ILE A 10 5.29 2.22 22.92
C ILE A 10 4.25 3.23 23.37
N ALA A 11 4.19 4.36 22.69
CA ALA A 11 3.31 5.47 23.02
C ALA A 11 1.88 4.96 23.26
N LYS A 12 1.49 4.90 24.52
CA LYS A 12 0.16 4.45 24.98
C LYS A 12 -0.99 5.36 24.51
N GLY A 13 -0.69 6.41 23.73
CA GLY A 13 -1.64 7.45 23.37
C GLY A 13 -2.29 7.37 22.00
N CYS A 14 -1.72 6.66 21.06
CA CYS A 14 -2.08 6.86 19.64
C CYS A 14 -3.27 6.03 19.18
N LEU A 15 -3.37 4.77 19.56
CA LEU A 15 -4.48 3.90 19.13
C LEU A 15 -5.80 4.19 19.89
N CYS A 16 -5.74 4.83 21.08
CA CYS A 16 -6.93 5.19 21.83
C CYS A 16 -7.69 6.41 21.25
N ARG A 17 -7.08 7.16 20.30
CA ARG A 17 -7.71 8.34 19.67
C ARG A 17 -8.46 8.02 18.37
N VAL A 18 -8.28 6.87 17.79
CA VAL A 18 -9.14 6.43 16.68
C VAL A 18 -10.50 6.06 17.28
N ARG A 19 -11.32 7.07 17.51
CA ARG A 19 -12.74 6.84 17.75
C ARG A 19 -13.36 6.45 16.42
N PRO A 20 -14.12 5.34 16.34
CA PRO A 20 -14.80 4.94 15.11
C PRO A 20 -15.64 6.07 14.49
N ASP A 21 -16.11 6.99 15.34
CA ASP A 21 -17.08 8.01 14.98
C ASP A 21 -16.47 9.37 14.60
N THR A 22 -15.16 9.56 14.70
CA THR A 22 -14.51 10.87 14.53
C THR A 22 -13.27 10.78 13.65
N THR A 23 -13.42 10.16 12.47
CA THR A 23 -12.34 10.20 11.46
C THR A 23 -12.49 11.48 10.64
N PRO A 24 -11.45 12.34 10.55
CA PRO A 24 -11.45 13.50 9.68
C PRO A 24 -11.73 13.09 8.24
N ASP A 25 -12.51 13.91 7.53
CA ASP A 25 -12.81 13.67 6.11
C ASP A 25 -11.55 13.62 5.24
N ASP A 26 -10.46 14.26 5.67
CA ASP A 26 -9.15 14.24 5.01
C ASP A 26 -8.53 12.84 4.88
N TRP A 27 -9.01 11.85 5.64
CA TRP A 27 -8.51 10.47 5.58
C TRP A 27 -9.26 9.61 4.55
N ARG A 28 -10.40 10.12 4.08
CA ARG A 28 -11.19 9.41 3.07
C ARG A 28 -10.46 9.33 1.75
N CYS A 29 -10.68 8.24 1.05
CA CYS A 29 -10.17 8.08 -0.30
C CYS A 29 -10.81 9.15 -1.20
N VAL A 30 -9.94 9.95 -1.83
CA VAL A 30 -10.33 10.84 -2.92
C VAL A 30 -10.04 10.10 -4.22
N GLU A 31 -10.97 10.16 -5.17
CA GLU A 31 -10.78 9.54 -6.47
C GLU A 31 -9.51 10.07 -7.17
N CYS A 32 -8.83 9.17 -7.87
CA CYS A 32 -7.62 9.51 -8.60
C CYS A 32 -7.92 10.53 -9.69
N GLY A 33 -7.39 11.73 -9.54
CA GLY A 33 -7.54 12.81 -10.52
C GLY A 33 -6.98 12.45 -11.90
N PRO A 34 -7.35 13.20 -12.96
CA PRO A 34 -6.96 12.89 -14.33
C PRO A 34 -5.45 12.89 -14.55
N THR A 35 -4.71 13.72 -13.83
CA THR A 35 -3.25 13.86 -13.94
C THR A 35 -2.49 13.10 -12.86
N GLN A 36 -3.19 12.42 -11.93
CA GLN A 36 -2.57 11.64 -10.87
C GLN A 36 -2.35 10.20 -11.31
N ARG A 37 -1.14 9.68 -11.05
CA ARG A 37 -0.82 8.27 -11.28
C ARG A 37 -1.44 7.34 -10.24
N GLN A 38 -1.58 7.81 -9.01
CA GLN A 38 -2.09 7.05 -7.88
C GLN A 38 -2.75 7.97 -6.85
N SER A 39 -3.83 7.49 -6.26
CA SER A 39 -4.46 8.05 -5.08
C SER A 39 -4.75 6.92 -4.10
N SER A 40 -4.60 7.15 -2.82
CA SER A 40 -4.93 6.18 -1.77
C SER A 40 -5.58 6.87 -0.58
N GLY A 41 -6.52 6.19 0.05
CA GLY A 41 -7.20 6.68 1.23
C GLY A 41 -8.08 5.61 1.86
N TRP A 42 -8.55 5.90 3.06
CA TRP A 42 -9.38 4.98 3.83
C TRP A 42 -10.82 4.98 3.31
N VAL A 43 -11.40 3.81 3.23
CA VAL A 43 -12.81 3.60 2.89
C VAL A 43 -13.46 2.72 3.96
N PRO A 44 -14.78 2.80 4.14
CA PRO A 44 -15.47 1.93 5.06
C PRO A 44 -15.19 0.45 4.76
N PRO A 45 -14.82 -0.38 5.76
CA PRO A 45 -14.67 -1.83 5.58
C PRO A 45 -15.96 -2.45 5.05
N ARG A 46 -17.11 -2.04 5.60
CA ARG A 46 -18.46 -2.36 5.12
C ARG A 46 -19.18 -1.09 4.70
N GLU A 47 -19.72 -1.12 3.50
CA GLU A 47 -20.44 0.04 2.92
C GLU A 47 -21.66 0.46 3.74
N THR A 48 -22.28 -0.49 4.43
CA THR A 48 -23.51 -0.29 5.20
C THR A 48 -23.33 0.60 6.44
N LEU A 49 -22.15 0.68 7.02
CA LEU A 49 -21.91 1.38 8.28
C LEU A 49 -21.31 2.79 8.09
N GLY A 50 -20.69 3.07 6.95
CA GLY A 50 -20.12 4.38 6.63
C GLY A 50 -18.90 4.82 7.49
N VAL A 51 -18.50 4.03 8.49
CA VAL A 51 -17.37 4.30 9.38
C VAL A 51 -16.06 3.80 8.79
N LEU A 52 -14.98 4.58 8.92
CA LEU A 52 -13.66 4.21 8.35
C LEU A 52 -12.93 3.14 9.19
N ALA A 53 -13.19 3.10 10.50
CA ALA A 53 -12.66 2.11 11.41
C ALA A 53 -13.81 1.35 12.07
N GLU A 54 -13.92 0.05 11.83
CA GLU A 54 -14.93 -0.80 12.40
C GLU A 54 -14.35 -1.60 13.57
N SER A 55 -15.04 -1.60 14.72
CA SER A 55 -14.65 -2.42 15.85
C SER A 55 -15.40 -3.75 15.84
N VAL A 56 -14.67 -4.84 15.79
CA VAL A 56 -15.21 -6.20 15.85
C VAL A 56 -14.55 -6.93 17.02
N GLN A 57 -15.30 -7.29 18.04
CA GLN A 57 -14.81 -7.97 19.25
C GLN A 57 -13.63 -7.26 19.95
N GLY A 58 -13.56 -5.92 19.86
CA GLY A 58 -12.47 -5.15 20.42
C GLY A 58 -11.28 -4.86 19.49
N GLU A 59 -11.22 -5.55 18.36
CA GLU A 59 -10.25 -5.34 17.30
C GLU A 59 -10.71 -4.24 16.34
N LEU A 60 -9.78 -3.56 15.68
CA LEU A 60 -10.12 -2.54 14.68
C LEU A 60 -9.83 -3.07 13.28
N ILE A 61 -10.80 -2.92 12.41
CA ILE A 61 -10.69 -3.25 10.99
C ILE A 61 -10.77 -1.96 10.19
N LEU A 62 -9.79 -1.75 9.31
CA LEU A 62 -9.73 -0.66 8.36
C LEU A 62 -9.57 -1.22 6.95
N LYS A 63 -9.92 -0.42 5.95
CA LYS A 63 -9.78 -0.78 4.54
C LYS A 63 -9.15 0.37 3.78
N LEU A 64 -7.96 0.13 3.23
CA LEU A 64 -7.30 1.08 2.35
C LEU A 64 -7.72 0.80 0.91
N ARG A 65 -8.21 1.82 0.22
CA ARG A 65 -8.43 1.80 -1.23
C ARG A 65 -7.27 2.51 -1.92
N THR A 66 -6.75 1.90 -2.96
CA THR A 66 -5.72 2.48 -3.82
C THR A 66 -6.23 2.46 -5.25
N ASP A 67 -6.37 3.64 -5.83
CA ASP A 67 -6.69 3.85 -7.23
C ASP A 67 -5.41 4.17 -7.98
N SER A 68 -5.14 3.50 -9.08
CA SER A 68 -3.96 3.74 -9.91
C SER A 68 -4.33 3.83 -11.38
N ARG A 69 -3.73 4.79 -12.07
CA ARG A 69 -3.77 4.94 -13.53
C ARG A 69 -2.45 4.48 -14.11
N LYS A 70 -2.51 3.60 -15.09
CA LYS A 70 -1.31 3.12 -15.75
C LYS A 70 -1.54 3.09 -17.25
N VAL A 71 -0.70 3.82 -17.97
CA VAL A 71 -0.71 3.80 -19.44
C VAL A 71 -0.01 2.51 -19.89
N PRO A 72 -0.62 1.73 -20.81
CA PRO A 72 0.02 0.56 -21.40
C PRO A 72 1.34 0.93 -22.09
N ALA A 73 2.36 0.11 -21.90
CA ALA A 73 3.71 0.38 -22.40
C ALA A 73 3.76 0.53 -23.93
N ASP A 74 2.97 -0.26 -24.65
CA ASP A 74 2.90 -0.23 -26.12
C ASP A 74 2.27 1.08 -26.61
N THR A 75 1.21 1.54 -25.94
CA THR A 75 0.55 2.81 -26.28
C THR A 75 1.48 3.99 -26.03
N LEU A 76 2.16 3.96 -24.87
CA LEU A 76 3.16 4.98 -24.52
C LEU A 76 4.30 5.01 -25.55
N LYS A 77 4.84 3.84 -25.92
CA LYS A 77 5.90 3.73 -26.93
C LYS A 77 5.47 4.29 -28.28
N LYS A 78 4.29 3.93 -28.77
CA LYS A 78 3.74 4.45 -30.04
C LYS A 78 3.64 5.98 -30.01
N ARG A 79 3.16 6.57 -28.90
CA ARG A 79 3.04 8.02 -28.79
C ARG A 79 4.42 8.70 -28.76
N VAL A 80 5.40 8.13 -28.04
CA VAL A 80 6.79 8.63 -28.02
C VAL A 80 7.42 8.58 -29.42
N ASP A 81 7.21 7.50 -30.16
CA ASP A 81 7.75 7.36 -31.53
C ASP A 81 7.07 8.34 -32.49
N SER A 82 5.77 8.63 -32.32
CA SER A 82 5.08 9.70 -33.07
C SER A 82 5.67 11.07 -32.80
N LEU A 83 5.83 11.44 -31.53
CA LEU A 83 6.45 12.73 -31.14
C LEU A 83 7.90 12.85 -31.63
N ALA A 84 8.64 11.74 -31.59
CA ALA A 84 10.01 11.71 -32.09
C ALA A 84 10.08 11.93 -33.62
N ALA A 85 9.14 11.38 -34.37
CA ALA A 85 9.03 11.58 -35.81
C ALA A 85 8.68 13.05 -36.17
N GLU A 86 7.72 13.64 -35.45
CA GLU A 86 7.33 15.06 -35.60
C GLU A 86 8.54 16.00 -35.40
N ILE A 87 9.41 15.70 -34.41
CA ILE A 87 10.63 16.46 -34.17
C ILE A 87 11.65 16.23 -35.25
N GLU A 88 11.83 15.01 -35.74
CA GLU A 88 12.75 14.70 -36.83
C GLU A 88 12.35 15.43 -38.10
N ASP A 89 11.05 15.46 -38.43
CA ASP A 89 10.52 16.19 -39.61
C ASP A 89 10.71 17.68 -39.49
N THR A 90 10.62 18.27 -38.27
CA THR A 90 10.74 19.69 -38.06
C THR A 90 12.22 20.14 -37.97
N THR A 91 13.08 19.34 -37.35
CA THR A 91 14.47 19.73 -37.03
C THR A 91 15.51 19.04 -37.92
N GLY A 92 15.11 18.04 -38.73
CA GLY A 92 16.00 17.22 -39.53
C GLY A 92 16.92 16.30 -38.72
N ARG A 93 16.70 16.16 -37.40
CA ARG A 93 17.52 15.33 -36.51
C ARG A 93 16.69 14.48 -35.57
N LYS A 94 17.11 13.22 -35.36
CA LYS A 94 16.50 12.34 -34.37
C LYS A 94 16.77 12.85 -32.96
N PRO A 95 15.73 12.85 -32.07
CA PRO A 95 15.89 13.25 -30.68
C PRO A 95 16.87 12.31 -29.95
N GLY A 96 17.81 12.91 -29.23
CA GLY A 96 18.79 12.19 -28.42
C GLY A 96 18.17 11.49 -27.22
N LYS A 97 18.95 10.67 -26.49
CA LYS A 97 18.48 9.87 -25.35
C LYS A 97 17.78 10.71 -24.27
N LYS A 98 18.34 11.88 -23.94
CA LYS A 98 17.75 12.79 -22.93
C LYS A 98 16.41 13.32 -23.41
N HIS A 99 16.34 13.82 -24.62
CA HIS A 99 15.10 14.34 -25.22
C HIS A 99 14.02 13.26 -25.34
N ARG A 100 14.40 12.02 -25.69
CA ARG A 100 13.44 10.88 -25.69
C ARG A 100 12.86 10.57 -24.30
N ALA A 101 13.63 10.79 -23.21
CA ALA A 101 13.11 10.66 -21.86
C ALA A 101 12.07 11.74 -21.54
N GLU A 102 12.32 12.98 -21.94
CA GLU A 102 11.38 14.11 -21.81
C GLU A 102 10.08 13.85 -22.61
N LEU A 103 10.22 13.38 -23.85
CA LEU A 103 9.06 12.98 -24.69
C LEU A 103 8.24 11.86 -24.06
N LYS A 104 8.90 10.94 -23.36
CA LYS A 104 8.18 9.86 -22.64
C LYS A 104 7.35 10.41 -21.49
N GLU A 105 7.88 11.35 -20.72
CA GLU A 105 7.14 12.01 -19.63
C GLU A 105 5.96 12.82 -20.19
N GLN A 106 6.18 13.56 -21.26
CA GLN A 106 5.13 14.31 -21.95
C GLN A 106 4.02 13.38 -22.47
N ALA A 107 4.39 12.31 -23.18
CA ALA A 107 3.43 11.34 -23.71
C ALA A 107 2.64 10.64 -22.58
N GLU A 108 3.29 10.37 -21.45
CA GLU A 108 2.61 9.77 -20.30
C GLU A 108 1.58 10.74 -19.70
N LEU A 109 1.92 12.02 -19.54
CA LEU A 109 1.01 13.05 -19.04
C LEU A 109 -0.19 13.27 -19.99
N GLU A 110 0.03 13.22 -21.31
CA GLU A 110 -1.04 13.32 -22.30
C GLU A 110 -2.00 12.12 -22.25
N LEU A 111 -1.47 10.91 -22.04
CA LEU A 111 -2.24 9.68 -22.06
C LEU A 111 -2.89 9.32 -20.72
N LEU A 112 -2.36 9.83 -19.61
CA LEU A 112 -2.81 9.50 -18.26
C LEU A 112 -4.31 9.80 -18.02
N PRO A 113 -4.89 10.92 -18.49
CA PRO A 113 -6.32 11.20 -18.33
C PRO A 113 -7.22 10.17 -19.01
N MET A 114 -6.74 9.58 -20.11
CA MET A 114 -7.47 8.56 -20.89
C MET A 114 -7.26 7.14 -20.32
N ALA A 115 -6.32 6.94 -19.40
CA ALA A 115 -6.03 5.64 -18.82
C ALA A 115 -7.13 5.23 -17.83
N PHE A 116 -7.50 3.94 -17.89
CA PHE A 116 -8.46 3.39 -16.92
C PHE A 116 -7.91 3.40 -15.51
N VAL A 117 -8.79 3.69 -14.55
CA VAL A 117 -8.47 3.57 -13.13
C VAL A 117 -8.56 2.11 -12.72
N LYS A 118 -7.48 1.58 -12.16
CA LYS A 118 -7.46 0.28 -11.50
C LYS A 118 -7.58 0.50 -10.00
N THR A 119 -8.69 0.08 -9.43
CA THR A 119 -8.93 0.10 -7.99
C THR A 119 -8.45 -1.21 -7.35
N SER A 120 -7.76 -1.10 -6.23
CA SER A 120 -7.41 -2.22 -5.35
C SER A 120 -7.70 -1.85 -3.91
N THR A 121 -8.03 -2.84 -3.09
CA THR A 121 -8.30 -2.65 -1.67
C THR A 121 -7.41 -3.58 -0.85
N THR A 122 -7.01 -3.12 0.34
CA THR A 122 -6.24 -3.89 1.30
C THR A 122 -6.89 -3.75 2.66
N LEU A 123 -7.20 -4.88 3.30
CA LEU A 123 -7.72 -4.90 4.65
C LEU A 123 -6.57 -4.79 5.66
N VAL A 124 -6.85 -4.10 6.74
CA VAL A 124 -5.91 -3.90 7.83
C VAL A 124 -6.62 -4.24 9.13
N TRP A 125 -6.03 -5.09 9.91
CA TRP A 125 -6.52 -5.49 11.21
C TRP A 125 -5.54 -5.05 12.30
N ILE A 126 -6.05 -4.38 13.32
CA ILE A 126 -5.27 -3.88 14.45
C ILE A 126 -5.77 -4.54 15.73
N ASP A 127 -4.96 -5.47 16.23
CA ASP A 127 -5.13 -6.07 17.55
C ASP A 127 -4.48 -5.16 18.60
N ARG A 128 -5.32 -4.46 19.36
CA ARG A 128 -4.85 -3.52 20.38
C ARG A 128 -4.33 -4.21 21.64
N VAL A 129 -4.80 -5.41 21.90
CA VAL A 129 -4.41 -6.19 23.10
C VAL A 129 -3.01 -6.75 22.91
N ASN A 130 -2.79 -7.46 21.81
CA ASN A 130 -1.49 -8.05 21.49
C ASN A 130 -0.53 -7.08 20.78
N ARG A 131 -1.01 -5.87 20.44
CA ARG A 131 -0.24 -4.84 19.70
C ARG A 131 0.27 -5.34 18.36
N LEU A 132 -0.59 -6.02 17.64
CA LEU A 132 -0.29 -6.53 16.31
C LEU A 132 -1.02 -5.71 15.24
N LEU A 133 -0.30 -5.42 14.17
CA LEU A 133 -0.84 -4.88 12.92
C LEU A 133 -0.74 -5.98 11.88
N VAL A 134 -1.88 -6.39 11.34
CA VAL A 134 -1.95 -7.38 10.27
C VAL A 134 -2.46 -6.70 9.00
N ILE A 135 -1.74 -6.86 7.91
CA ILE A 135 -2.07 -6.28 6.61
C ILE A 135 -2.31 -7.45 5.64
N ASP A 136 -3.51 -7.50 5.07
CA ASP A 136 -3.90 -8.55 4.12
C ASP A 136 -3.29 -8.32 2.73
N THR A 137 -1.99 -8.58 2.63
CA THR A 137 -1.26 -8.47 1.37
C THR A 137 0.00 -9.33 1.36
N ALA A 138 0.29 -9.94 0.21
CA ALA A 138 1.57 -10.62 -0.04
C ALA A 138 2.65 -9.66 -0.61
N SER A 139 2.29 -8.41 -0.94
CA SER A 139 3.20 -7.45 -1.57
C SER A 139 3.79 -6.51 -0.52
N ALA A 140 5.12 -6.51 -0.37
CA ALA A 140 5.85 -5.61 0.52
C ALA A 140 5.56 -4.13 0.19
N SER A 141 5.54 -3.75 -1.08
CA SER A 141 5.23 -2.37 -1.50
C SER A 141 3.84 -1.92 -1.06
N ARG A 142 2.82 -2.80 -1.17
CA ARG A 142 1.47 -2.48 -0.68
C ARG A 142 1.42 -2.37 0.84
N ALA A 143 2.18 -3.19 1.55
CA ALA A 143 2.28 -3.09 3.00
C ALA A 143 2.92 -1.76 3.41
N GLU A 144 3.96 -1.32 2.72
CA GLU A 144 4.60 -0.02 2.92
C GLU A 144 3.65 1.15 2.63
N ASP A 145 2.83 1.06 1.57
CA ASP A 145 1.79 2.06 1.28
C ASP A 145 0.78 2.18 2.42
N VAL A 146 0.33 1.03 2.97
CA VAL A 146 -0.58 1.00 4.13
C VAL A 146 0.06 1.63 5.35
N VAL A 147 1.29 1.25 5.69
CA VAL A 147 2.02 1.79 6.84
C VAL A 147 2.23 3.30 6.68
N SER A 148 2.62 3.75 5.48
CA SER A 148 2.80 5.17 5.18
C SER A 148 1.50 5.96 5.35
N CYS A 149 0.38 5.35 4.95
CA CYS A 149 -0.94 5.95 5.14
C CYS A 149 -1.31 6.03 6.62
N LEU A 150 -1.07 4.97 7.40
CA LEU A 150 -1.31 4.95 8.85
C LEU A 150 -0.46 6.00 9.59
N VAL A 151 0.82 6.12 9.25
CA VAL A 151 1.72 7.12 9.85
C VAL A 151 1.26 8.55 9.56
N LYS A 152 0.71 8.80 8.37
CA LYS A 152 0.16 10.13 8.01
C LYS A 152 -1.15 10.45 8.74
N THR A 153 -1.95 9.42 9.02
CA THR A 153 -3.28 9.60 9.62
C THR A 153 -3.28 9.54 11.14
N LEU A 154 -2.28 8.92 11.75
CA LEU A 154 -2.20 8.69 13.19
C LEU A 154 -0.92 9.30 13.75
N ASP A 155 -1.05 10.37 14.51
CA ASP A 155 0.09 11.01 15.15
C ASP A 155 0.81 10.06 16.13
N GLY A 156 2.14 9.97 16.00
CA GLY A 156 2.97 9.14 16.86
C GLY A 156 2.82 7.63 16.62
N PHE A 157 2.18 7.23 15.49
CA PHE A 157 2.08 5.82 15.12
C PHE A 157 3.43 5.30 14.64
N ALA A 158 3.89 4.20 15.26
CA ALA A 158 5.13 3.54 14.89
C ALA A 158 4.89 2.03 14.85
N VAL A 159 5.46 1.38 13.85
CA VAL A 159 5.42 -0.08 13.67
C VAL A 159 6.82 -0.64 13.46
N SER A 160 7.01 -1.87 13.90
CA SER A 160 8.20 -2.66 13.60
C SER A 160 7.78 -4.02 13.06
N LEU A 161 8.59 -4.60 12.22
CA LEU A 161 8.34 -5.96 11.73
C LEU A 161 8.39 -6.96 12.89
N VAL A 162 7.49 -7.93 12.85
CA VAL A 162 7.53 -9.06 13.78
C VAL A 162 8.82 -9.84 13.52
N GLN A 163 9.68 -9.89 14.53
CA GLN A 163 10.91 -10.68 14.47
C GLN A 163 10.65 -12.03 15.11
N THR A 164 10.88 -13.08 14.35
CA THR A 164 10.80 -14.46 14.80
C THR A 164 12.22 -15.00 15.04
N GLN A 165 12.39 -15.90 16.01
CA GLN A 165 13.69 -16.54 16.27
C GLN A 165 14.21 -17.33 15.07
N HIS A 166 13.29 -17.94 14.32
CA HIS A 166 13.59 -18.62 13.05
C HIS A 166 12.71 -18.01 11.96
N SER A 167 13.27 -17.86 10.75
CA SER A 167 12.46 -17.40 9.64
C SER A 167 11.39 -18.46 9.30
N PRO A 168 10.16 -18.05 8.92
CA PRO A 168 9.12 -18.99 8.53
C PRO A 168 9.57 -19.95 7.41
N THR A 169 10.35 -19.43 6.45
CA THR A 169 10.89 -20.24 5.36
C THR A 169 11.85 -21.33 5.87
N THR A 170 12.76 -20.99 6.80
CA THR A 170 13.69 -21.95 7.39
C THR A 170 12.93 -23.01 8.19
N ALA A 171 11.92 -22.61 8.97
CA ALA A 171 11.09 -23.54 9.74
C ALA A 171 10.34 -24.52 8.81
N MET A 172 9.64 -24.00 7.79
CA MET A 172 8.91 -24.83 6.82
C MET A 172 9.83 -25.77 6.04
N THR A 173 11.01 -25.31 5.64
CA THR A 173 12.00 -26.15 4.97
C THR A 173 12.49 -27.28 5.90
N GLY A 174 12.72 -26.96 7.18
CA GLY A 174 13.07 -27.94 8.19
C GLY A 174 12.00 -29.02 8.36
N TRP A 175 10.73 -28.62 8.45
CA TRP A 175 9.60 -29.57 8.57
C TRP A 175 9.44 -30.45 7.34
N LEU A 176 9.62 -29.89 6.14
CA LEU A 176 9.61 -30.69 4.91
C LEU A 176 10.76 -31.70 4.86
N HIS A 177 11.93 -31.34 5.35
CA HIS A 177 13.10 -32.21 5.37
C HIS A 177 12.97 -33.34 6.41
N SER A 178 12.47 -33.02 7.62
CA SER A 178 12.28 -34.00 8.69
C SER A 178 11.03 -34.84 8.53
N GLY A 179 10.02 -34.37 7.79
CA GLY A 179 8.69 -34.96 7.72
C GLY A 179 7.87 -34.79 9.00
N GLU A 180 8.35 -34.00 9.96
CA GLU A 180 7.74 -33.79 11.28
C GLU A 180 7.32 -32.31 11.47
N PRO A 181 6.17 -31.90 10.91
CA PRO A 181 5.63 -30.58 11.20
C PRO A 181 5.09 -30.51 12.65
N PRO A 182 5.03 -29.32 13.27
CA PRO A 182 4.37 -29.15 14.56
C PRO A 182 2.93 -29.64 14.53
N ALA A 183 2.43 -30.13 15.66
CA ALA A 183 1.08 -30.72 15.77
C ALA A 183 -0.05 -29.78 15.29
N CYS A 184 0.14 -28.47 15.39
CA CYS A 184 -0.82 -27.48 14.89
C CYS A 184 -0.90 -27.40 13.33
N PHE A 185 0.04 -27.99 12.62
CA PHE A 185 0.06 -28.11 11.15
C PHE A 185 -0.07 -29.56 10.66
N ALA A 186 -0.16 -30.52 11.56
CA ALA A 186 -0.44 -31.92 11.22
C ALA A 186 -1.97 -32.05 10.94
N VAL A 187 -2.31 -32.67 9.83
CA VAL A 187 -3.70 -33.01 9.43
C VAL A 187 -4.04 -34.39 9.94
#